data_f7a1161aa0ca6655378c3e9602afd5e3
#
_entry.id   f7a1161aa0ca6655378c3e9602afd5e3
#
_cell.length_a   1.000
_cell.length_b   1.000
_cell.length_c   1.000
_cell.angle_alpha   90.00
_cell.angle_beta   90.00
_cell.angle_gamma   90.00
#
_symmetry.space_group_name_H-M   'P 1'
#
loop_
_entity.id
_entity.type
_entity.pdbx_description
1 polymer ?
#
loop_
_entity_poly.entity_id
_entity_poly.type
_entity_poly.pdbx_seq_one_letter_code
_entity_poly.pdbx_strand_id
1 'polypeptide(L)'
;RYRKGLLEDPGLLAYYAMQPAEAGGTELADRSPASSIGVVVLADQTSDRWNRYQYALDFSPMGSRVRVTIPGEHESLSLMCWVRIDSLDRLYNSLFLTDGHELHEPHWQIMNDGRIFFSVRARESGKGGDKHIAFSPPIWKPSQSAQWQHLATVYDGEKQVITHYLNGEPITIEAIPPELHPDKVMINAASIGNWSEPRYRKDPEFVVRNLNGSLDDFALWNRPLRPSEVRDIYEAGRP
;
A
#
# COMPACT_ATOMS: atom_id res chain seq x y z
N ARG A 1 -11.76 17.29 8.97
CA ARG A 1 -11.40 18.11 7.78
C ARG A 1 -10.54 17.30 6.80
N TYR A 2 -9.52 16.60 7.28
CA TYR A 2 -8.63 15.74 6.49
C TYR A 2 -9.39 14.69 5.64
N ARG A 3 -10.19 13.86 6.29
CA ARG A 3 -10.94 12.77 5.62
C ARG A 3 -11.97 13.29 4.62
N LYS A 4 -12.56 14.47 4.85
CA LYS A 4 -13.57 15.03 3.95
C LYS A 4 -13.01 15.31 2.56
N GLY A 5 -11.82 15.91 2.46
CA GLY A 5 -11.18 16.18 1.18
C GLY A 5 -10.83 14.94 0.38
N LEU A 6 -10.45 13.84 1.06
CA LEU A 6 -10.19 12.54 0.41
C LEU A 6 -11.47 11.94 -0.19
N LEU A 7 -12.58 11.98 0.56
CA LEU A 7 -13.84 11.36 0.16
C LEU A 7 -14.57 12.08 -0.98
N GLU A 8 -14.23 13.34 -1.23
CA GLU A 8 -14.81 14.15 -2.32
C GLU A 8 -14.08 13.93 -3.66
N ASP A 9 -12.98 13.19 -3.69
CA ASP A 9 -12.21 12.92 -4.90
C ASP A 9 -12.89 11.85 -5.77
N PRO A 10 -13.28 12.18 -7.02
CA PRO A 10 -13.97 11.23 -7.89
C PRO A 10 -13.07 10.05 -8.34
N GLY A 11 -11.75 10.17 -8.23
CA GLY A 11 -10.80 9.13 -8.55
C GLY A 11 -10.52 8.15 -7.39
N LEU A 12 -11.12 8.37 -6.21
CA LEU A 12 -10.90 7.52 -5.06
C LEU A 12 -11.55 6.14 -5.26
N LEU A 13 -10.72 5.09 -5.34
CA LEU A 13 -11.16 3.69 -5.50
C LEU A 13 -11.44 2.99 -4.18
N ALA A 14 -10.64 3.30 -3.15
CA ALA A 14 -10.78 2.70 -1.82
C ALA A 14 -10.22 3.63 -0.75
N TYR A 15 -10.89 3.67 0.41
CA TYR A 15 -10.37 4.34 1.61
C TYR A 15 -10.75 3.58 2.87
N TYR A 16 -9.76 3.01 3.54
CA TYR A 16 -9.88 2.28 4.79
C TYR A 16 -9.20 3.06 5.92
N ALA A 17 -9.99 3.48 6.91
CA ALA A 17 -9.49 4.22 8.08
C ALA A 17 -8.82 3.33 9.14
N MET A 18 -8.59 2.05 8.85
CA MET A 18 -8.01 1.03 9.74
C MET A 18 -8.71 0.91 11.10
N GLN A 19 -9.99 1.26 11.12
CA GLN A 19 -10.83 1.26 12.31
C GLN A 19 -12.07 0.39 12.07
N PRO A 20 -12.09 -0.89 12.50
CA PRO A 20 -13.30 -1.69 12.52
C PRO A 20 -14.44 -1.01 13.29
N ALA A 21 -15.68 -1.24 12.87
CA ALA A 21 -16.85 -0.60 13.48
C ALA A 21 -17.05 -1.00 14.95
N GLU A 22 -16.64 -2.21 15.30
CA GLU A 22 -16.73 -2.78 16.65
C GLU A 22 -15.35 -3.24 17.12
N ALA A 23 -15.14 -3.21 18.44
CA ALA A 23 -13.92 -3.75 19.04
C ALA A 23 -13.81 -5.26 18.75
N GLY A 24 -12.69 -5.68 18.15
CA GLY A 24 -12.50 -7.07 17.70
C GLY A 24 -13.31 -7.46 16.47
N GLY A 25 -13.97 -6.51 15.81
CA GLY A 25 -14.72 -6.73 14.58
C GLY A 25 -13.80 -7.09 13.40
N THR A 26 -14.32 -7.91 12.48
CA THR A 26 -13.59 -8.34 11.28
C THR A 26 -13.94 -7.54 10.04
N GLU A 27 -14.93 -6.68 10.08
CA GLU A 27 -15.33 -5.84 8.96
C GLU A 27 -14.70 -4.45 9.05
N LEU A 28 -14.11 -4.02 7.94
CA LEU A 28 -13.52 -2.69 7.78
C LEU A 28 -14.25 -1.96 6.66
N ALA A 29 -14.95 -0.89 7.00
CA ALA A 29 -15.70 -0.12 6.03
C ALA A 29 -14.77 0.59 5.04
N ASP A 30 -14.99 0.37 3.76
CA ASP A 30 -14.51 1.25 2.71
C ASP A 30 -15.38 2.50 2.68
N ARG A 31 -14.78 3.65 2.86
CA ARG A 31 -15.45 4.95 2.87
C ARG A 31 -15.43 5.65 1.52
N SER A 32 -14.90 5.00 0.49
CA SER A 32 -14.97 5.47 -0.90
C SER A 32 -16.38 5.27 -1.48
N PRO A 33 -16.68 5.85 -2.64
CA PRO A 33 -17.95 5.59 -3.34
C PRO A 33 -18.19 4.12 -3.69
N ALA A 34 -17.14 3.30 -3.82
CA ALA A 34 -17.26 1.88 -4.12
C ALA A 34 -17.82 1.08 -2.94
N SER A 35 -17.60 1.53 -1.71
CA SER A 35 -18.12 0.92 -0.47
C SER A 35 -17.83 -0.57 -0.35
N SER A 36 -16.64 -1.03 -0.79
CA SER A 36 -16.21 -2.42 -0.73
C SER A 36 -15.69 -2.75 0.67
N ILE A 37 -16.40 -3.62 1.41
CA ILE A 37 -16.00 -3.99 2.76
C ILE A 37 -14.67 -4.75 2.73
N GLY A 38 -13.70 -4.30 3.53
CA GLY A 38 -12.48 -5.03 3.85
C GLY A 38 -12.72 -6.06 4.96
N VAL A 39 -12.01 -7.19 4.90
CA VAL A 39 -12.08 -8.23 5.94
C VAL A 39 -10.76 -8.28 6.69
N VAL A 40 -10.81 -7.95 7.98
CA VAL A 40 -9.66 -8.02 8.89
C VAL A 40 -9.40 -9.47 9.27
N VAL A 41 -8.17 -9.93 9.08
CA VAL A 41 -7.72 -11.28 9.42
C VAL A 41 -6.50 -11.18 10.31
N LEU A 42 -6.59 -11.63 11.55
CA LEU A 42 -5.48 -11.72 12.53
C LEU A 42 -4.75 -10.40 12.83
N ALA A 43 -5.21 -9.26 12.34
CA ALA A 43 -4.63 -7.96 12.69
C ALA A 43 -5.32 -7.43 13.95
N ASP A 44 -4.52 -6.92 14.87
CA ASP A 44 -5.00 -6.42 16.16
C ASP A 44 -5.28 -4.91 16.09
N GLN A 45 -6.28 -4.44 16.85
CA GLN A 45 -6.52 -3.01 17.00
C GLN A 45 -5.45 -2.38 17.89
N THR A 46 -4.92 -1.23 17.44
CA THR A 46 -3.88 -0.48 18.16
C THR A 46 -4.14 1.03 18.14
N SER A 47 -3.23 1.80 18.72
CA SER A 47 -3.32 3.26 18.70
C SER A 47 -2.88 3.84 17.35
N ASP A 48 -3.63 4.83 16.88
CA ASP A 48 -3.30 5.59 15.67
C ASP A 48 -2.17 6.62 15.90
N ARG A 49 -1.87 7.40 14.89
CA ARG A 49 -0.85 8.46 14.94
C ARG A 49 -1.16 9.61 15.90
N TRP A 50 -2.40 9.74 16.38
CA TRP A 50 -2.81 10.69 17.44
C TRP A 50 -2.98 10.04 18.80
N ASN A 51 -2.47 8.79 18.99
CA ASN A 51 -2.59 8.00 20.23
C ASN A 51 -4.03 7.66 20.64
N ARG A 52 -4.96 7.61 19.67
CA ARG A 52 -6.32 7.15 19.93
C ARG A 52 -6.36 5.63 19.79
N TYR A 53 -6.64 4.95 20.90
CA TYR A 53 -6.71 3.48 20.92
C TYR A 53 -7.84 2.94 20.03
N GLN A 54 -7.60 1.83 19.34
CA GLN A 54 -8.51 1.17 18.38
C GLN A 54 -8.77 1.95 17.07
N TYR A 55 -7.92 2.92 16.71
CA TYR A 55 -8.05 3.70 15.50
C TYR A 55 -7.00 3.33 14.41
N ALA A 56 -6.20 2.29 14.67
CA ALA A 56 -5.25 1.70 13.71
C ALA A 56 -5.23 0.18 13.84
N LEU A 57 -4.62 -0.51 12.88
CA LEU A 57 -4.40 -1.96 12.89
C LEU A 57 -2.92 -2.28 12.97
N ASP A 58 -2.58 -3.22 13.85
CA ASP A 58 -1.26 -3.83 13.99
C ASP A 58 -1.20 -5.12 13.17
N PHE A 59 -0.21 -5.18 12.27
CA PHE A 59 0.01 -6.31 11.36
C PHE A 59 1.17 -7.22 11.80
N SER A 60 1.74 -6.98 12.98
CA SER A 60 2.84 -7.79 13.52
C SER A 60 2.47 -9.27 13.75
N PRO A 61 1.23 -9.64 14.13
CA PRO A 61 0.86 -11.04 14.23
C PRO A 61 0.98 -11.76 12.88
N MET A 62 1.60 -12.95 12.88
CA MET A 62 1.83 -13.73 11.67
C MET A 62 0.50 -14.06 10.95
N GLY A 63 0.44 -13.80 9.65
CA GLY A 63 -0.75 -14.02 8.83
C GLY A 63 -1.77 -12.88 8.86
N SER A 64 -1.51 -11.80 9.62
CA SER A 64 -2.39 -10.63 9.67
C SER A 64 -2.46 -9.92 8.32
N ARG A 65 -3.66 -9.48 7.96
CA ARG A 65 -3.96 -8.75 6.72
C ARG A 65 -5.36 -8.15 6.74
N VAL A 66 -5.62 -7.21 5.85
CA VAL A 66 -6.99 -6.85 5.47
C VAL A 66 -7.22 -7.32 4.02
N ARG A 67 -8.21 -8.18 3.83
CA ARG A 67 -8.64 -8.66 2.52
C ARG A 67 -9.54 -7.64 1.86
N VAL A 68 -9.25 -7.30 0.61
CA VAL A 68 -10.02 -6.31 -0.17
C VAL A 68 -10.25 -6.81 -1.59
N THR A 69 -11.26 -6.26 -2.25
CA THR A 69 -11.53 -6.49 -3.68
C THR A 69 -11.75 -5.15 -4.36
N ILE A 70 -10.93 -4.85 -5.35
CA ILE A 70 -10.96 -3.59 -6.10
C ILE A 70 -11.07 -3.94 -7.58
N PRO A 71 -12.28 -3.96 -8.14
CA PRO A 71 -12.50 -4.36 -9.53
C PRO A 71 -12.14 -3.24 -10.51
N GLY A 72 -11.99 -3.61 -11.77
CA GLY A 72 -11.81 -2.69 -12.89
C GLY A 72 -10.40 -2.67 -13.45
N GLU A 73 -10.29 -1.98 -14.57
CA GLU A 73 -9.04 -1.68 -15.26
C GLU A 73 -8.74 -0.19 -15.09
N HIS A 74 -7.50 0.13 -14.76
CA HIS A 74 -7.07 1.50 -14.48
C HIS A 74 -5.82 1.82 -15.29
N GLU A 75 -5.70 3.05 -15.76
CA GLU A 75 -4.51 3.53 -16.47
C GLU A 75 -3.40 3.93 -15.49
N SER A 76 -3.77 4.49 -14.36
CA SER A 76 -2.85 5.02 -13.34
C SER A 76 -3.29 4.57 -11.96
N LEU A 77 -2.36 4.66 -11.00
CA LEU A 77 -2.62 4.28 -9.64
C LEU A 77 -1.86 5.18 -8.67
N SER A 78 -2.54 5.66 -7.63
CA SER A 78 -1.89 6.29 -6.48
C SER A 78 -2.27 5.54 -5.22
N LEU A 79 -1.27 5.18 -4.42
CA LEU A 79 -1.46 4.50 -3.14
C LEU A 79 -0.88 5.38 -2.03
N MET A 80 -1.54 5.40 -0.88
CA MET A 80 -0.99 6.01 0.32
C MET A 80 -1.37 5.26 1.58
N CYS A 81 -0.54 5.36 2.60
CA CYS A 81 -0.87 4.95 3.96
C CYS A 81 -0.08 5.77 4.99
N TRP A 82 -0.60 5.81 6.22
CA TRP A 82 0.21 6.11 7.39
C TRP A 82 0.70 4.78 7.97
N VAL A 83 2.01 4.66 8.16
CA VAL A 83 2.66 3.44 8.63
C VAL A 83 3.56 3.73 9.82
N ARG A 84 3.50 2.88 10.82
CA ARG A 84 4.48 2.77 11.89
C ARG A 84 5.22 1.45 11.71
N ILE A 85 6.51 1.52 11.41
CA ILE A 85 7.35 0.35 11.22
C ILE A 85 8.06 0.05 12.55
N ASP A 86 7.84 -1.13 13.10
CA ASP A 86 8.48 -1.57 14.33
C ASP A 86 9.81 -2.27 14.03
N SER A 87 9.86 -3.11 12.99
CA SER A 87 11.10 -3.63 12.42
C SER A 87 10.93 -4.06 10.96
N LEU A 88 12.05 -4.19 10.22
CA LEU A 88 12.11 -4.73 8.86
C LEU A 88 12.88 -6.05 8.86
N ASP A 89 12.39 -7.04 9.60
CA ASP A 89 12.99 -8.34 9.80
C ASP A 89 12.61 -9.39 8.72
N ARG A 90 11.69 -9.02 7.80
CA ARG A 90 11.33 -9.83 6.64
C ARG A 90 11.97 -9.25 5.38
N LEU A 91 12.36 -10.11 4.43
CA LEU A 91 12.87 -9.66 3.13
C LEU A 91 11.91 -8.69 2.47
N TYR A 92 10.61 -8.98 2.55
CA TYR A 92 9.51 -8.13 2.06
C TYR A 92 8.53 -7.84 3.20
N ASN A 93 8.24 -6.57 3.44
CA ASN A 93 7.25 -6.11 4.41
C ASN A 93 6.11 -5.47 3.62
N SER A 94 4.98 -6.16 3.53
CA SER A 94 3.91 -5.82 2.60
C SER A 94 3.12 -4.60 3.04
N LEU A 95 2.84 -3.70 2.11
CA LEU A 95 1.86 -2.63 2.28
C LEU A 95 0.56 -2.98 1.53
N PHE A 96 0.67 -3.32 0.24
CA PHE A 96 -0.48 -3.70 -0.60
C PHE A 96 -0.04 -4.63 -1.72
N LEU A 97 -0.62 -5.83 -1.77
CA LEU A 97 -0.28 -6.85 -2.76
C LEU A 97 -1.54 -7.52 -3.30
N THR A 98 -1.61 -7.66 -4.62
CA THR A 98 -2.58 -8.53 -5.28
C THR A 98 -2.28 -10.00 -4.98
N ASP A 99 -3.28 -10.87 -5.07
CA ASP A 99 -3.13 -12.27 -4.68
C ASP A 99 -2.17 -13.04 -5.58
N GLY A 100 -2.32 -12.91 -6.89
CA GLY A 100 -1.63 -13.74 -7.84
C GLY A 100 -0.31 -13.17 -8.35
N HIS A 101 -0.08 -11.87 -8.28
CA HIS A 101 0.99 -11.17 -9.00
C HIS A 101 0.98 -11.52 -10.50
N GLU A 102 -0.21 -11.51 -11.08
CA GLU A 102 -0.43 -11.82 -12.48
C GLU A 102 -0.20 -10.59 -13.37
N LEU A 103 -0.41 -10.73 -14.67
CA LEU A 103 -0.28 -9.62 -15.62
C LEU A 103 -1.15 -8.42 -15.21
N HIS A 104 -0.59 -7.21 -15.26
CA HIS A 104 -1.19 -5.93 -14.86
C HIS A 104 -1.35 -5.70 -13.35
N GLU A 105 -0.97 -6.66 -12.51
CA GLU A 105 -1.14 -6.56 -11.06
C GLU A 105 -0.03 -5.77 -10.38
N PRO A 106 -0.37 -4.83 -9.46
CA PRO A 106 0.60 -4.05 -8.70
C PRO A 106 1.02 -4.74 -7.40
N HIS A 107 2.29 -4.55 -7.01
CA HIS A 107 2.81 -4.89 -5.70
C HIS A 107 3.50 -3.68 -5.06
N TRP A 108 3.14 -3.36 -3.83
CA TRP A 108 3.69 -2.27 -3.04
C TRP A 108 4.13 -2.76 -1.65
N GLN A 109 5.42 -2.62 -1.34
CA GLN A 109 6.01 -3.17 -0.12
C GLN A 109 7.29 -2.43 0.28
N ILE A 110 7.82 -2.73 1.46
CA ILE A 110 9.08 -2.20 1.96
C ILE A 110 10.06 -3.38 2.06
N MET A 111 11.26 -3.21 1.51
CA MET A 111 12.34 -4.19 1.61
C MET A 111 12.98 -4.17 3.01
N ASN A 112 13.68 -5.23 3.36
CA ASN A 112 14.42 -5.32 4.64
C ASN A 112 15.54 -4.27 4.79
N ASP A 113 15.98 -3.66 3.69
CA ASP A 113 16.94 -2.56 3.68
C ASP A 113 16.29 -1.16 3.78
N GLY A 114 14.98 -1.11 3.95
CA GLY A 114 14.22 0.13 4.13
C GLY A 114 13.73 0.81 2.86
N ARG A 115 14.01 0.26 1.66
CA ARG A 115 13.55 0.83 0.40
C ARG A 115 12.07 0.49 0.14
N ILE A 116 11.29 1.45 -0.35
CA ILE A 116 9.98 1.16 -0.93
C ILE A 116 10.22 0.41 -2.25
N PHE A 117 9.44 -0.62 -2.47
CA PHE A 117 9.35 -1.39 -3.71
C PHE A 117 7.96 -1.16 -4.32
N PHE A 118 7.90 -0.78 -5.59
CA PHE A 118 6.67 -0.78 -6.36
C PHE A 118 6.90 -1.35 -7.75
N SER A 119 5.98 -2.17 -8.21
CA SER A 119 5.97 -2.70 -9.57
C SER A 119 4.55 -2.94 -10.05
N VAL A 120 4.35 -2.84 -11.37
CA VAL A 120 3.19 -3.39 -12.07
C VAL A 120 3.72 -4.41 -13.08
N ARG A 121 3.14 -5.60 -13.13
CA ARG A 121 3.58 -6.62 -14.07
C ARG A 121 3.12 -6.27 -15.48
N ALA A 122 4.08 -6.07 -16.39
CA ALA A 122 3.84 -5.53 -17.73
C ALA A 122 3.63 -6.61 -18.79
N ARG A 123 4.11 -7.84 -18.54
CA ARG A 123 3.99 -8.96 -19.50
C ARG A 123 4.06 -10.30 -18.79
N GLU A 124 3.68 -11.35 -19.50
CA GLU A 124 3.79 -12.71 -19.00
C GLU A 124 5.24 -13.07 -18.64
N SER A 125 5.40 -13.93 -17.64
CA SER A 125 6.72 -14.38 -17.19
C SER A 125 7.49 -15.04 -18.32
N GLY A 126 8.73 -14.57 -18.54
CA GLY A 126 9.59 -15.05 -19.60
C GLY A 126 11.04 -14.62 -19.39
N LYS A 127 11.91 -15.00 -20.32
CA LYS A 127 13.31 -14.54 -20.33
C LYS A 127 13.35 -13.04 -20.58
N GLY A 128 13.99 -12.27 -19.70
CA GLY A 128 14.17 -10.83 -19.84
C GLY A 128 13.35 -9.96 -18.90
N GLY A 129 12.68 -10.57 -17.92
CA GLY A 129 11.89 -9.83 -16.93
C GLY A 129 10.46 -9.55 -17.39
N ASP A 130 9.58 -9.38 -16.45
CA ASP A 130 8.13 -9.21 -16.64
C ASP A 130 7.61 -7.86 -16.11
N LYS A 131 8.46 -7.11 -15.40
CA LYS A 131 8.14 -5.83 -14.77
C LYS A 131 9.35 -4.97 -14.54
N HIS A 132 9.13 -3.66 -14.48
CA HIS A 132 10.07 -2.72 -13.88
C HIS A 132 9.81 -2.63 -12.37
N ILE A 133 10.84 -2.62 -11.56
CA ILE A 133 10.74 -2.41 -10.11
C ILE A 133 11.33 -1.04 -9.79
N ALA A 134 10.49 -0.11 -9.35
CA ALA A 134 10.94 1.17 -8.85
C ALA A 134 11.27 1.08 -7.36
N PHE A 135 12.49 1.43 -7.00
CA PHE A 135 12.96 1.49 -5.62
C PHE A 135 13.14 2.94 -5.15
N SER A 136 12.73 3.22 -3.93
CA SER A 136 13.13 4.46 -3.25
C SER A 136 14.52 4.32 -2.62
N PRO A 137 15.15 5.43 -2.17
CA PRO A 137 16.17 5.39 -1.12
C PRO A 137 15.57 4.74 0.17
N PRO A 138 16.42 4.24 1.10
CA PRO A 138 15.94 3.77 2.39
C PRO A 138 15.16 4.85 3.15
N ILE A 139 13.92 4.53 3.55
CA ILE A 139 13.02 5.46 4.25
C ILE A 139 12.98 5.23 5.75
N TRP A 140 13.56 4.15 6.24
CA TRP A 140 13.48 3.75 7.63
C TRP A 140 14.81 3.17 8.14
N LYS A 141 15.07 3.43 9.41
CA LYS A 141 16.18 2.86 10.18
C LYS A 141 15.71 2.55 11.61
N PRO A 142 16.40 1.67 12.37
CA PRO A 142 15.96 1.25 13.70
C PRO A 142 15.67 2.39 14.69
N SER A 143 16.36 3.53 14.58
CA SER A 143 16.09 4.71 15.43
C SER A 143 14.75 5.39 15.12
N GLN A 144 14.04 5.00 14.08
CA GLN A 144 12.71 5.49 13.69
C GLN A 144 11.60 4.49 14.04
N SER A 145 11.94 3.39 14.74
CA SER A 145 10.95 2.47 15.29
C SER A 145 9.91 3.23 16.12
N ALA A 146 8.66 2.81 16.01
CA ALA A 146 7.49 3.45 16.64
C ALA A 146 7.14 4.87 16.14
N GLN A 147 7.80 5.39 15.11
CA GLN A 147 7.42 6.67 14.49
C GLN A 147 6.46 6.45 13.33
N TRP A 148 5.38 7.22 13.30
CA TRP A 148 4.46 7.23 12.17
C TRP A 148 5.04 8.02 11.00
N GLN A 149 4.97 7.44 9.80
CA GLN A 149 5.39 8.04 8.55
C GLN A 149 4.26 7.96 7.53
N HIS A 150 4.14 8.96 6.68
CA HIS A 150 3.23 8.94 5.54
C HIS A 150 4.00 8.48 4.32
N LEU A 151 3.56 7.39 3.71
CA LEU A 151 4.07 6.88 2.45
C LEU A 151 3.05 7.06 1.35
N ALA A 152 3.51 7.46 0.17
CA ALA A 152 2.71 7.36 -1.03
C ALA A 152 3.58 6.90 -2.21
N THR A 153 2.93 6.22 -3.16
CA THR A 153 3.52 5.87 -4.46
C THR A 153 2.51 6.20 -5.55
N VAL A 154 2.96 6.96 -6.53
CA VAL A 154 2.16 7.37 -7.68
C VAL A 154 2.72 6.73 -8.93
N TYR A 155 1.93 5.92 -9.61
CA TYR A 155 2.16 5.41 -10.96
C TYR A 155 1.32 6.23 -11.95
N ASP A 156 1.97 7.02 -12.78
CA ASP A 156 1.38 7.78 -13.88
C ASP A 156 1.48 6.93 -15.16
N GLY A 157 0.38 6.27 -15.54
CA GLY A 157 0.35 5.37 -16.68
C GLY A 157 0.43 6.08 -18.04
N GLU A 158 0.03 7.35 -18.12
CA GLU A 158 0.19 8.15 -19.33
C GLU A 158 1.68 8.48 -19.57
N LYS A 159 2.39 8.87 -18.52
CA LYS A 159 3.82 9.24 -18.59
C LYS A 159 4.75 8.06 -18.39
N GLN A 160 4.24 6.92 -17.93
CA GLN A 160 5.04 5.74 -17.56
C GLN A 160 6.15 6.07 -16.55
N VAL A 161 5.73 6.78 -15.47
CA VAL A 161 6.61 7.25 -14.40
C VAL A 161 6.08 6.81 -13.05
N ILE A 162 6.98 6.37 -12.18
CA ILE A 162 6.69 6.04 -10.78
C ILE A 162 7.36 7.08 -9.88
N THR A 163 6.59 7.63 -8.92
CA THR A 163 7.10 8.57 -7.92
C THR A 163 6.82 8.03 -6.52
N HIS A 164 7.87 7.90 -5.71
CA HIS A 164 7.73 7.59 -4.29
C HIS A 164 7.78 8.86 -3.44
N TYR A 165 6.95 8.90 -2.40
CA TYR A 165 6.86 10.02 -1.45
C TYR A 165 7.04 9.54 -0.02
N LEU A 166 7.74 10.35 0.76
CA LEU A 166 7.88 10.21 2.20
C LEU A 166 7.46 11.53 2.86
N ASN A 167 6.48 11.45 3.77
CA ASN A 167 6.00 12.61 4.53
C ASN A 167 5.64 13.82 3.63
N GLY A 168 4.92 13.54 2.53
CA GLY A 168 4.46 14.56 1.59
C GLY A 168 5.45 15.01 0.53
N GLU A 169 6.74 14.64 0.66
CA GLU A 169 7.79 15.05 -0.28
C GLU A 169 8.18 13.92 -1.23
N PRO A 170 8.40 14.20 -2.53
CA PRO A 170 8.89 13.20 -3.47
C PRO A 170 10.34 12.87 -3.14
N ILE A 171 10.65 11.57 -3.06
CA ILE A 171 12.00 11.07 -2.77
C ILE A 171 12.63 10.31 -3.94
N THR A 172 11.83 9.91 -4.92
CA THR A 172 12.30 9.25 -6.15
C THR A 172 11.29 9.49 -7.25
N ILE A 173 11.77 9.77 -8.46
CA ILE A 173 11.01 9.85 -9.70
C ILE A 173 11.73 8.98 -10.70
N GLU A 174 11.07 7.96 -11.23
CA GLU A 174 11.69 6.96 -12.09
C GLU A 174 10.81 6.65 -13.31
N ALA A 175 11.39 6.74 -14.50
CA ALA A 175 10.73 6.35 -15.74
C ALA A 175 10.83 4.83 -15.92
N ILE A 176 9.73 4.22 -16.35
CA ILE A 176 9.69 2.80 -16.71
C ILE A 176 10.30 2.65 -18.10
N PRO A 177 11.22 1.69 -18.33
CA PRO A 177 11.74 1.39 -19.67
C PRO A 177 10.60 1.02 -20.63
N PRO A 178 10.62 1.49 -21.89
CA PRO A 178 9.52 1.28 -22.84
C PRO A 178 9.09 -0.18 -23.02
N GLU A 179 10.04 -1.10 -22.96
CA GLU A 179 9.79 -2.54 -23.08
C GLU A 179 9.06 -3.14 -21.88
N LEU A 180 8.95 -2.41 -20.76
CA LEU A 180 8.29 -2.81 -19.52
C LEU A 180 7.11 -1.91 -19.16
N HIS A 181 6.59 -1.12 -20.10
CA HIS A 181 5.39 -0.32 -19.90
C HIS A 181 4.18 -1.21 -19.69
N PRO A 182 3.50 -1.17 -18.53
CA PRO A 182 2.17 -1.76 -18.40
C PRO A 182 1.18 -0.96 -19.25
N ASP A 183 0.27 -1.65 -19.92
CA ASP A 183 -0.81 -1.02 -20.67
C ASP A 183 -2.02 -0.67 -19.80
N LYS A 184 -2.11 -1.26 -18.62
CA LYS A 184 -3.13 -1.03 -17.60
C LYS A 184 -2.71 -1.58 -16.24
N VAL A 185 -3.52 -1.27 -15.22
CA VAL A 185 -3.43 -1.84 -13.87
C VAL A 185 -4.73 -2.55 -13.54
N MET A 186 -4.65 -3.76 -13.00
CA MET A 186 -5.77 -4.56 -12.50
C MET A 186 -5.44 -5.03 -11.09
N ILE A 187 -6.39 -4.92 -10.16
CA ILE A 187 -6.16 -5.28 -8.75
C ILE A 187 -6.94 -6.54 -8.39
N ASN A 188 -8.27 -6.50 -8.52
CA ASN A 188 -9.18 -7.56 -8.09
C ASN A 188 -8.96 -7.92 -6.62
N ALA A 189 -8.70 -9.19 -6.30
CA ALA A 189 -8.45 -9.63 -4.93
C ALA A 189 -7.03 -9.26 -4.48
N ALA A 190 -6.94 -8.61 -3.32
CA ALA A 190 -5.69 -8.13 -2.76
C ALA A 190 -5.68 -8.17 -1.22
N SER A 191 -4.50 -7.94 -0.65
CA SER A 191 -4.32 -7.78 0.79
C SER A 191 -3.56 -6.50 1.11
N ILE A 192 -4.02 -5.80 2.15
CA ILE A 192 -3.27 -4.74 2.82
C ILE A 192 -2.48 -5.39 3.95
N GLY A 193 -1.20 -5.03 4.09
CA GLY A 193 -0.30 -5.46 5.15
C GLY A 193 0.25 -6.88 5.04
N ASN A 194 -0.08 -7.63 3.99
CA ASN A 194 0.44 -9.00 3.75
C ASN A 194 0.24 -9.43 2.30
N TRP A 195 0.68 -10.66 2.00
CA TRP A 195 0.41 -11.34 0.74
C TRP A 195 -0.33 -12.65 0.97
N SER A 196 -1.37 -12.92 0.19
CA SER A 196 -2.24 -14.08 0.37
C SER A 196 -2.03 -15.19 -0.67
N GLU A 197 -0.95 -15.15 -1.45
CA GLU A 197 -0.67 -16.18 -2.45
C GLU A 197 -0.31 -17.53 -1.80
N PRO A 198 -1.17 -18.54 -1.88
CA PRO A 198 -0.94 -19.81 -1.20
C PRO A 198 0.16 -20.68 -1.83
N ARG A 199 0.53 -20.43 -3.09
CA ARG A 199 1.57 -21.21 -3.81
C ARG A 199 2.94 -21.09 -3.16
N TYR A 200 3.25 -19.95 -2.55
CA TYR A 200 4.55 -19.67 -1.94
C TYR A 200 4.62 -19.96 -0.44
N ARG A 201 3.58 -20.55 0.16
CA ARG A 201 3.56 -20.90 1.59
C ARG A 201 4.65 -21.91 2.00
N LYS A 202 5.25 -22.61 1.06
CA LYS A 202 6.33 -23.58 1.32
C LYS A 202 7.72 -22.97 1.25
N ASP A 203 7.87 -21.77 0.71
CA ASP A 203 9.14 -21.07 0.62
C ASP A 203 9.33 -20.18 1.86
N PRO A 204 10.37 -20.41 2.70
CA PRO A 204 10.59 -19.63 3.91
C PRO A 204 10.75 -18.12 3.66
N GLU A 205 11.31 -17.71 2.52
CA GLU A 205 11.46 -16.29 2.17
C GLU A 205 10.12 -15.61 1.81
N PHE A 206 9.12 -16.41 1.40
CA PHE A 206 7.81 -15.93 0.99
C PHE A 206 6.70 -16.20 2.00
N VAL A 207 6.95 -17.03 3.02
CA VAL A 207 5.93 -17.44 4.00
C VAL A 207 5.53 -16.30 4.93
N VAL A 208 6.47 -15.43 5.29
CA VAL A 208 6.24 -14.33 6.23
C VAL A 208 6.49 -13.01 5.50
N ARG A 209 5.40 -12.37 5.09
CA ARG A 209 5.41 -11.07 4.39
C ARG A 209 4.55 -10.01 5.05
N ASN A 210 3.89 -10.35 6.16
CA ASN A 210 3.12 -9.35 6.89
C ASN A 210 4.05 -8.25 7.40
N LEU A 211 3.55 -7.02 7.36
CA LEU A 211 4.22 -5.86 7.92
C LEU A 211 4.46 -6.09 9.42
N ASN A 212 5.69 -5.90 9.88
CA ASN A 212 5.97 -5.79 11.31
C ASN A 212 5.80 -4.34 11.74
N GLY A 213 4.57 -3.98 12.05
CA GLY A 213 4.16 -2.62 12.32
C GLY A 213 2.67 -2.40 12.18
N SER A 214 2.27 -1.14 12.15
CA SER A 214 0.86 -0.73 12.14
C SER A 214 0.54 0.18 10.97
N LEU A 215 -0.71 0.13 10.51
CA LEU A 215 -1.25 1.04 9.50
C LEU A 215 -2.42 1.84 10.08
N ASP A 216 -2.46 3.12 9.70
CA ASP A 216 -3.56 4.05 9.97
C ASP A 216 -3.84 4.82 8.69
N ASP A 217 -5.07 4.78 8.21
CA ASP A 217 -5.49 5.25 6.91
C ASP A 217 -4.73 4.61 5.71
N PHE A 218 -5.45 3.93 4.86
CA PHE A 218 -4.99 3.44 3.57
C PHE A 218 -5.95 3.96 2.49
N ALA A 219 -5.41 4.52 1.42
CA ALA A 219 -6.22 4.99 0.31
C ALA A 219 -5.58 4.71 -1.04
N LEU A 220 -6.44 4.58 -2.06
CA LEU A 220 -6.07 4.21 -3.41
C LEU A 220 -6.93 4.97 -4.41
N TRP A 221 -6.28 5.55 -5.46
CA TRP A 221 -6.92 6.29 -6.54
C TRP A 221 -6.58 5.67 -7.90
N ASN A 222 -7.51 5.82 -8.86
CA ASN A 222 -7.32 5.42 -10.26
C ASN A 222 -6.66 6.50 -11.13
N ARG A 223 -6.05 7.47 -10.52
CA ARG A 223 -5.38 8.59 -11.19
C ARG A 223 -4.04 8.91 -10.52
N PRO A 224 -3.11 9.57 -11.24
CA PRO A 224 -1.92 10.10 -10.60
C PRO A 224 -2.29 11.31 -9.72
N LEU A 225 -1.92 11.25 -8.44
CA LEU A 225 -1.96 12.41 -7.55
C LEU A 225 -0.82 13.36 -7.90
N ARG A 226 -1.11 14.66 -7.92
CA ARG A 226 -0.08 15.71 -8.10
C ARG A 226 0.76 15.82 -6.82
N PRO A 227 2.03 16.25 -6.91
CA PRO A 227 2.87 16.44 -5.73
C PRO A 227 2.25 17.35 -4.66
N SER A 228 1.52 18.40 -5.08
CA SER A 228 0.79 19.28 -4.16
C SER A 228 -0.33 18.54 -3.42
N GLU A 229 -1.06 17.63 -4.10
CA GLU A 229 -2.11 16.84 -3.47
C GLU A 229 -1.54 15.87 -2.41
N VAL A 230 -0.44 15.20 -2.72
CA VAL A 230 0.24 14.31 -1.75
C VAL A 230 0.72 15.11 -0.53
N ARG A 231 1.28 16.29 -0.74
CA ARG A 231 1.69 17.20 0.35
C ARG A 231 0.50 17.66 1.17
N ASP A 232 -0.58 18.11 0.55
CA ASP A 232 -1.79 18.58 1.24
C ASP A 232 -2.42 17.46 2.07
N ILE A 233 -2.44 16.22 1.57
CA ILE A 233 -2.90 15.03 2.30
C ILE A 233 -2.02 14.79 3.53
N TYR A 234 -0.71 14.84 3.38
CA TYR A 234 0.22 14.70 4.50
C TYR A 234 0.02 15.80 5.54
N GLU A 235 0.04 17.07 5.15
CA GLU A 235 -0.10 18.21 6.06
C GLU A 235 -1.43 18.22 6.81
N ALA A 236 -2.52 17.84 6.14
CA ALA A 236 -3.82 17.73 6.77
C ALA A 236 -3.96 16.50 7.70
N GLY A 237 -3.15 15.46 7.49
CA GLY A 237 -3.22 14.19 8.22
C GLY A 237 -2.15 13.98 9.29
N ARG A 238 -1.12 14.82 9.37
CA ARG A 238 -0.06 14.67 10.38
C ARG A 238 -0.56 14.97 11.81
N PRO A 239 0.00 14.30 12.83
CA PRO A 239 -0.33 14.53 14.22
C PRO A 239 0.08 15.93 14.73
#